data_09d21f8e0366571143729a411e9c236e
#
_entry.id   09d21f8e0366571143729a411e9c236e
#
_cell.length_a   1.000
_cell.length_b   1.000
_cell.length_c   1.000
_cell.angle_alpha   90.00
_cell.angle_beta   90.00
_cell.angle_gamma   90.00
#
_symmetry.space_group_name_H-M   'P 1'
#
loop_
_entity.id
_entity.type
_entity.pdbx_description
1 polymer ?
#
loop_
_entity_poly.entity_id
_entity_poly.type
_entity_poly.pdbx_seq_one_letter_code
_entity_poly.pdbx_strand_id
1 'polypeptide(L)'
;MKEGNKISLTRKILGNILLILFVLLIIDVVFVMTARINAVVLKKDYRGVFKYQLILCAILLLFALDVRFNVFTRWKRAILKAFGWLLRAVIVLLSVVILFFCGKVITGGMVNTAGQADYAIVLGLALENGEPTPDLLARLDTARVYLERYPEAYLILTGGNADESGRTEADVMRNVLINQGVPKDRLILEDQAQTTKENFSNIAEIVTSEEPVVMISSNYHMDRAVRNASESGFSHVMRLPAPSGFLAYGANMLSEVVLDLNDFTK
;
A
#
# COMPACT_ATOMS: atom_id res chain seq x y z
N MET A 1 20.88 14.92 49.68
CA MET A 1 20.59 15.68 48.45
C MET A 1 20.12 14.73 47.38
N LYS A 2 18.86 14.85 46.90
CA LYS A 2 18.31 13.97 45.86
C LYS A 2 18.79 14.50 44.52
N GLU A 3 19.73 13.81 43.87
CA GLU A 3 19.98 14.00 42.45
C GLU A 3 18.71 13.59 41.70
N GLY A 4 17.91 14.59 41.38
CA GLY A 4 16.77 14.42 40.49
C GLY A 4 17.32 14.01 39.15
N ASN A 5 16.94 12.83 38.69
CA ASN A 5 17.25 12.21 37.41
C ASN A 5 16.83 13.17 36.27
N LYS A 6 17.72 14.15 35.96
CA LYS A 6 17.49 15.13 34.88
C LYS A 6 17.46 14.40 33.57
N ILE A 7 16.29 14.34 32.94
CA ILE A 7 16.14 13.81 31.58
C ILE A 7 17.05 14.59 30.66
N SER A 8 17.95 13.93 29.93
CA SER A 8 18.89 14.59 29.01
C SER A 8 18.15 15.42 27.96
N LEU A 9 18.76 16.51 27.52
CA LEU A 9 18.21 17.39 26.49
C LEU A 9 17.86 16.60 25.22
N THR A 10 18.75 15.68 24.80
CA THR A 10 18.54 14.80 23.64
C THR A 10 17.27 13.97 23.76
N ARG A 11 16.98 13.39 24.95
CA ARG A 11 15.76 12.64 25.16
C ARG A 11 14.50 13.52 25.11
N LYS A 12 14.59 14.75 25.62
CA LYS A 12 13.46 15.69 25.53
C LYS A 12 13.17 16.06 24.08
N ILE A 13 14.20 16.34 23.29
CA ILE A 13 14.08 16.64 21.86
C ILE A 13 13.47 15.45 21.12
N LEU A 14 14.02 14.24 21.30
CA LEU A 14 13.52 13.01 20.65
C LEU A 14 12.07 12.74 21.04
N GLY A 15 11.72 12.86 22.31
CA GLY A 15 10.35 12.68 22.78
C GLY A 15 9.37 13.69 22.19
N ASN A 16 9.79 14.94 21.99
CA ASN A 16 8.97 15.96 21.34
C ASN A 16 8.78 15.65 19.83
N ILE A 17 9.84 15.20 19.14
CA ILE A 17 9.74 14.76 17.73
C ILE A 17 8.74 13.62 17.60
N LEU A 18 8.81 12.61 18.47
CA LEU A 18 7.87 11.48 18.46
C LEU A 18 6.43 11.91 18.76
N LEU A 19 6.23 12.88 19.63
CA LEU A 19 4.89 13.46 19.90
C LEU A 19 4.36 14.21 18.67
N ILE A 20 5.21 14.95 17.97
CA ILE A 20 4.82 15.61 16.71
C ILE A 20 4.42 14.58 15.65
N LEU A 21 5.21 13.53 15.48
CA LEU A 21 4.89 12.43 14.55
C LEU A 21 3.57 11.74 14.93
N PHE A 22 3.31 11.54 16.23
CA PHE A 22 2.03 11.02 16.70
C PHE A 22 0.86 11.94 16.32
N VAL A 23 1.00 13.26 16.51
CA VAL A 23 -0.04 14.22 16.14
C VAL A 23 -0.29 14.21 14.63
N LEU A 24 0.77 14.18 13.81
CA LEU A 24 0.63 14.09 12.36
C LEU A 24 -0.09 12.80 11.93
N LEU A 25 0.21 11.66 12.58
CA LEU A 25 -0.47 10.40 12.32
C LEU A 25 -1.95 10.45 12.72
N ILE A 26 -2.30 11.08 13.83
CA ILE A 26 -3.71 11.29 14.23
C ILE A 26 -4.44 12.20 13.25
N ILE A 27 -3.79 13.25 12.74
CA ILE A 27 -4.38 14.12 11.70
C ILE A 27 -4.67 13.31 10.44
N ASP A 28 -3.74 12.46 10.01
CA ASP A 28 -3.94 11.55 8.87
C ASP A 28 -5.12 10.61 9.10
N VAL A 29 -5.20 9.97 10.27
CA VAL A 29 -6.33 9.09 10.65
C VAL A 29 -7.66 9.83 10.61
N VAL A 30 -7.73 11.03 11.20
CA VAL A 30 -8.95 11.86 11.22
C VAL A 30 -9.32 12.29 9.80
N PHE A 31 -8.34 12.72 9.00
CA PHE A 31 -8.57 13.12 7.61
C PHE A 31 -9.14 11.95 6.79
N VAL A 32 -8.52 10.78 6.88
CA VAL A 32 -8.98 9.57 6.19
C VAL A 32 -10.38 9.17 6.64
N MET A 33 -10.69 9.28 7.94
CA MET A 33 -12.05 9.05 8.45
C MET A 33 -13.06 10.06 7.89
N THR A 34 -12.72 11.34 7.87
CA THR A 34 -13.62 12.40 7.41
C THR A 34 -13.87 12.30 5.91
N ALA A 35 -12.83 12.03 5.13
CA ALA A 35 -12.94 11.79 3.69
C ALA A 35 -13.81 10.56 3.39
N ARG A 36 -13.74 9.50 4.22
CA ARG A 36 -14.55 8.29 4.08
C ARG A 36 -16.00 8.45 4.53
N ILE A 37 -16.28 9.31 5.52
CA ILE A 37 -17.65 9.63 5.94
C ILE A 37 -18.37 10.42 4.84
N ASN A 38 -17.66 11.28 4.12
CA ASN A 38 -18.20 12.07 3.02
C ASN A 38 -18.31 11.26 1.70
N ALA A 39 -17.45 10.25 1.51
CA ALA A 39 -17.60 9.23 0.48
C ALA A 39 -18.47 8.11 1.06
N VAL A 40 -19.76 8.35 1.09
CA VAL A 40 -20.76 7.33 1.47
C VAL A 40 -20.49 6.07 0.66
N VAL A 41 -20.17 4.97 1.40
CA VAL A 41 -20.10 3.61 0.84
C VAL A 41 -18.74 3.17 0.28
N LEU A 42 -17.77 3.01 1.14
CA LEU A 42 -16.73 2.03 0.86
C LEU A 42 -17.21 0.68 1.39
N LYS A 43 -17.83 -0.14 0.54
CA LYS A 43 -18.22 -1.54 0.83
C LYS A 43 -17.01 -2.45 1.13
N LYS A 44 -15.79 -2.00 0.95
CA LYS A 44 -14.59 -2.78 1.24
C LYS A 44 -14.13 -2.55 2.67
N ASP A 45 -13.85 -3.64 3.38
CA ASP A 45 -13.62 -3.71 4.83
C ASP A 45 -12.32 -2.98 5.29
N TYR A 46 -12.30 -1.66 5.16
CA TYR A 46 -11.25 -0.81 5.74
C TYR A 46 -11.29 -0.74 7.28
N ARG A 47 -12.28 -1.43 7.92
CA ARG A 47 -12.34 -1.53 9.38
C ARG A 47 -11.11 -2.22 9.95
N GLY A 48 -10.55 -3.18 9.21
CA GLY A 48 -9.29 -3.84 9.57
C GLY A 48 -8.12 -2.86 9.62
N VAL A 49 -7.90 -2.10 8.55
CA VAL A 49 -6.78 -1.13 8.44
C VAL A 49 -6.87 -0.04 9.52
N PHE A 50 -8.08 0.46 9.80
CA PHE A 50 -8.30 1.45 10.84
C PHE A 50 -7.89 0.97 12.23
N LYS A 51 -8.18 -0.29 12.58
CA LYS A 51 -7.72 -0.88 13.85
C LYS A 51 -6.20 -0.84 13.96
N TYR A 52 -5.48 -1.21 12.90
CA TYR A 52 -4.02 -1.20 12.90
C TYR A 52 -3.44 0.23 12.99
N GLN A 53 -4.07 1.21 12.35
CA GLN A 53 -3.69 2.62 12.50
C GLN A 53 -3.83 3.09 13.95
N LEU A 54 -4.94 2.77 14.61
CA LEU A 54 -5.15 3.12 16.03
C LEU A 54 -4.14 2.42 16.95
N ILE A 55 -3.84 1.15 16.71
CA ILE A 55 -2.82 0.42 17.46
C ILE A 55 -1.45 1.09 17.29
N LEU A 56 -1.08 1.45 16.06
CA LEU A 56 0.17 2.15 15.77
C LEU A 56 0.24 3.51 16.48
N CYS A 57 -0.86 4.28 16.48
CA CYS A 57 -0.96 5.53 17.22
C CYS A 57 -0.74 5.32 18.72
N ALA A 58 -1.39 4.30 19.30
CA ALA A 58 -1.25 4.00 20.73
C ALA A 58 0.20 3.59 21.08
N ILE A 59 0.83 2.75 20.27
CA ILE A 59 2.23 2.34 20.44
C ILE A 59 3.16 3.55 20.37
N LEU A 60 3.01 4.40 19.35
CA LEU A 60 3.83 5.58 19.16
C LEU A 60 3.67 6.58 20.30
N LEU A 61 2.43 6.79 20.78
CA LEU A 61 2.16 7.65 21.94
C LEU A 61 2.83 7.12 23.21
N LEU A 62 2.65 5.84 23.53
CA LEU A 62 3.25 5.22 24.71
C LEU A 62 4.78 5.33 24.66
N PHE A 63 5.37 5.10 23.49
CA PHE A 63 6.82 5.22 23.30
C PHE A 63 7.29 6.68 23.44
N ALA A 64 6.59 7.64 22.82
CA ALA A 64 6.89 9.06 22.94
C ALA A 64 6.83 9.55 24.40
N LEU A 65 5.81 9.13 25.14
CA LEU A 65 5.65 9.47 26.57
C LEU A 65 6.77 8.83 27.40
N ASP A 66 7.16 7.58 27.12
CA ASP A 66 8.26 6.96 27.84
C ASP A 66 9.61 7.63 27.54
N VAL A 67 9.93 7.92 26.28
CA VAL A 67 11.14 8.64 25.90
C VAL A 67 11.17 10.02 26.56
N ARG A 68 10.03 10.73 26.57
CA ARG A 68 9.93 12.10 27.10
C ARG A 68 9.95 12.18 28.62
N PHE A 69 9.28 11.24 29.32
CA PHE A 69 9.03 11.32 30.75
C PHE A 69 9.61 10.20 31.59
N ASN A 70 10.25 9.19 30.97
CA ASN A 70 10.79 8.03 31.66
C ASN A 70 9.72 7.21 32.40
N VAL A 71 8.54 7.06 31.84
CA VAL A 71 7.40 6.45 32.52
C VAL A 71 7.71 5.06 33.04
N PHE A 72 8.26 4.19 32.19
CA PHE A 72 8.51 2.79 32.54
C PHE A 72 9.71 2.56 33.45
N THR A 73 10.64 3.51 33.57
CA THR A 73 11.83 3.36 34.45
C THR A 73 11.68 4.01 35.80
N ARG A 74 10.62 4.78 36.03
CA ARG A 74 10.32 5.39 37.35
C ARG A 74 9.76 4.40 38.37
N TRP A 75 9.45 3.19 37.94
CA TRP A 75 8.93 2.16 38.84
C TRP A 75 9.97 1.75 39.88
N LYS A 76 9.56 1.73 41.17
CA LYS A 76 10.49 1.52 42.27
C LYS A 76 10.87 0.05 42.48
N ARG A 77 10.00 -0.88 42.09
CA ARG A 77 10.26 -2.34 42.23
C ARG A 77 11.07 -2.88 41.07
N ALA A 78 12.06 -3.77 41.35
CA ALA A 78 12.94 -4.35 40.33
C ALA A 78 12.16 -5.08 39.22
N ILE A 79 11.12 -5.83 39.59
CA ILE A 79 10.25 -6.56 38.65
C ILE A 79 9.54 -5.59 37.68
N LEU A 80 9.02 -4.47 38.19
CA LEU A 80 8.36 -3.47 37.36
C LEU A 80 9.34 -2.77 36.41
N LYS A 81 10.58 -2.54 36.85
CA LYS A 81 11.64 -2.02 35.98
C LYS A 81 11.99 -3.01 34.86
N ALA A 82 12.15 -4.30 35.17
CA ALA A 82 12.41 -5.35 34.19
C ALA A 82 11.27 -5.43 33.15
N PHE A 83 10.02 -5.38 33.61
CA PHE A 83 8.85 -5.32 32.72
C PHE A 83 8.84 -4.08 31.83
N GLY A 84 9.19 -2.90 32.38
CA GLY A 84 9.32 -1.67 31.59
C GLY A 84 10.40 -1.75 30.49
N TRP A 85 11.53 -2.40 30.77
CA TRP A 85 12.57 -2.65 29.77
C TRP A 85 12.10 -3.64 28.70
N LEU A 86 11.41 -4.73 29.11
CA LEU A 86 10.81 -5.69 28.18
C LEU A 86 9.81 -5.00 27.25
N LEU A 87 8.92 -4.17 27.79
CA LEU A 87 7.95 -3.43 27.01
C LEU A 87 8.62 -2.49 26.00
N ARG A 88 9.69 -1.80 26.39
CA ARG A 88 10.50 -1.00 25.46
C ARG A 88 11.09 -1.84 24.33
N ALA A 89 11.69 -2.97 24.68
CA ALA A 89 12.28 -3.87 23.70
C ALA A 89 11.25 -4.35 22.67
N VAL A 90 10.04 -4.71 23.14
CA VAL A 90 8.93 -5.11 22.26
C VAL A 90 8.49 -3.95 21.36
N ILE A 91 8.32 -2.74 21.91
CA ILE A 91 7.93 -1.56 21.13
C ILE A 91 8.99 -1.25 20.06
N VAL A 92 10.28 -1.27 20.42
CA VAL A 92 11.37 -1.05 19.46
C VAL A 92 11.35 -2.11 18.37
N LEU A 93 11.21 -3.39 18.74
CA LEU A 93 11.15 -4.49 17.77
C LEU A 93 9.98 -4.30 16.78
N LEU A 94 8.78 -4.05 17.29
CA LEU A 94 7.60 -3.79 16.45
C LEU A 94 7.81 -2.58 15.53
N SER A 95 8.42 -1.50 16.05
CA SER A 95 8.72 -0.32 15.24
C SER A 95 9.71 -0.65 14.12
N VAL A 96 10.75 -1.44 14.38
CA VAL A 96 11.72 -1.88 13.36
C VAL A 96 11.04 -2.73 12.29
N VAL A 97 10.17 -3.67 12.68
CA VAL A 97 9.42 -4.50 11.73
C VAL A 97 8.52 -3.64 10.84
N ILE A 98 7.76 -2.72 11.43
CA ILE A 98 6.87 -1.82 10.67
C ILE A 98 7.70 -0.95 9.71
N LEU A 99 8.80 -0.35 10.18
CA LEU A 99 9.68 0.48 9.34
C LEU A 99 10.30 -0.32 8.19
N PHE A 100 10.64 -1.58 8.41
CA PHE A 100 11.15 -2.47 7.38
C PHE A 100 10.11 -2.68 6.27
N PHE A 101 8.87 -3.03 6.63
CA PHE A 101 7.81 -3.24 5.63
C PHE A 101 7.39 -1.92 4.95
N CYS A 102 7.32 -0.81 5.68
CA CYS A 102 7.11 0.52 5.08
C CYS A 102 8.22 0.83 4.07
N GLY A 103 9.47 0.55 4.41
CA GLY A 103 10.62 0.73 3.52
C GLY A 103 10.48 -0.11 2.25
N LYS A 104 10.05 -1.36 2.34
CA LYS A 104 9.78 -2.22 1.17
C LYS A 104 8.71 -1.63 0.26
N VAL A 105 7.57 -1.23 0.82
CA VAL A 105 6.46 -0.66 0.05
C VAL A 105 6.91 0.64 -0.64
N ILE A 106 7.60 1.53 0.06
CA ILE A 106 8.08 2.79 -0.49
C ILE A 106 9.11 2.53 -1.60
N THR A 107 10.14 1.72 -1.34
CA THR A 107 11.19 1.45 -2.33
C THR A 107 10.64 0.72 -3.55
N GLY A 108 9.75 -0.26 -3.34
CA GLY A 108 9.07 -0.97 -4.43
C GLY A 108 8.25 -0.04 -5.33
N GLY A 109 7.59 0.96 -4.74
CA GLY A 109 6.82 1.96 -5.47
C GLY A 109 7.62 3.08 -6.11
N MET A 110 8.90 3.26 -5.74
CA MET A 110 9.80 4.25 -6.36
C MET A 110 10.59 3.70 -7.54
N VAL A 111 10.73 2.37 -7.61
CA VAL A 111 11.52 1.73 -8.66
C VAL A 111 10.70 1.64 -9.94
N ASN A 112 11.16 2.34 -10.98
CA ASN A 112 10.66 2.22 -12.35
C ASN A 112 11.72 1.52 -13.20
N THR A 113 11.41 0.34 -13.70
CA THR A 113 12.27 -0.45 -14.60
C THR A 113 11.62 -0.68 -15.95
N ALA A 114 10.51 0.01 -16.25
CA ALA A 114 9.77 -0.20 -17.48
C ALA A 114 10.62 0.13 -18.71
N GLY A 115 10.70 -0.86 -19.57
CA GLY A 115 11.27 -0.79 -20.91
C GLY A 115 10.23 -1.17 -21.94
N GLN A 116 10.67 -1.47 -23.16
CA GLN A 116 9.82 -2.01 -24.19
C GLN A 116 9.45 -3.45 -23.85
N ALA A 117 8.16 -3.78 -23.96
CA ALA A 117 7.62 -5.14 -23.90
C ALA A 117 6.38 -5.20 -24.79
N ASP A 118 6.06 -6.40 -25.27
CA ASP A 118 4.88 -6.61 -26.11
C ASP A 118 3.59 -6.50 -25.30
N TYR A 119 3.67 -6.77 -24.00
CA TYR A 119 2.52 -6.71 -23.09
C TYR A 119 2.79 -5.86 -21.85
N ALA A 120 1.81 -5.01 -21.51
CA ALA A 120 1.77 -4.33 -20.23
C ALA A 120 0.48 -4.71 -19.48
N ILE A 121 0.64 -5.18 -18.24
CA ILE A 121 -0.44 -5.65 -17.38
C ILE A 121 -0.89 -4.49 -16.51
N VAL A 122 -2.16 -4.09 -16.61
CA VAL A 122 -2.78 -3.08 -15.78
C VAL A 122 -3.65 -3.76 -14.74
N LEU A 123 -3.24 -3.71 -13.48
CA LEU A 123 -4.02 -4.30 -12.38
C LEU A 123 -5.23 -3.43 -12.05
N GLY A 124 -6.39 -4.07 -11.96
CA GLY A 124 -7.63 -3.48 -11.51
C GLY A 124 -7.56 -2.96 -10.06
N LEU A 125 -8.52 -2.15 -9.71
CA LEU A 125 -8.74 -1.65 -8.37
C LEU A 125 -10.24 -1.51 -8.15
N ALA A 126 -10.71 -1.82 -6.94
CA ALA A 126 -12.12 -1.77 -6.61
C ALA A 126 -12.77 -0.45 -7.01
N LEU A 127 -13.90 -0.55 -7.70
CA LEU A 127 -14.69 0.59 -8.16
C LEU A 127 -15.43 1.25 -6.98
N GLU A 128 -15.62 2.56 -7.07
CA GLU A 128 -16.46 3.31 -6.13
C GLU A 128 -17.77 3.68 -6.83
N ASN A 129 -18.87 3.12 -6.37
CA ASN A 129 -20.20 3.30 -7.01
C ASN A 129 -20.22 2.98 -8.53
N GLY A 130 -19.43 1.98 -8.94
CA GLY A 130 -19.29 1.60 -10.35
C GLY A 130 -18.37 2.50 -11.17
N GLU A 131 -17.74 3.50 -10.54
CA GLU A 131 -16.82 4.43 -11.19
C GLU A 131 -15.35 4.16 -10.77
N PRO A 132 -14.38 4.46 -11.64
CA PRO A 132 -12.98 4.28 -11.33
C PRO A 132 -12.51 5.26 -10.26
N THR A 133 -11.77 4.77 -9.27
CA THR A 133 -11.14 5.61 -8.25
C THR A 133 -10.02 6.48 -8.85
N PRO A 134 -9.61 7.58 -8.19
CA PRO A 134 -8.46 8.39 -8.64
C PRO A 134 -7.18 7.57 -8.84
N ASP A 135 -6.93 6.56 -7.99
CA ASP A 135 -5.77 5.68 -8.12
C ASP A 135 -5.89 4.75 -9.34
N LEU A 136 -7.10 4.27 -9.67
CA LEU A 136 -7.32 3.50 -10.90
C LEU A 136 -7.14 4.37 -12.14
N LEU A 137 -7.67 5.59 -12.13
CA LEU A 137 -7.46 6.55 -13.22
C LEU A 137 -5.97 6.86 -13.44
N ALA A 138 -5.18 7.01 -12.36
CA ALA A 138 -3.74 7.20 -12.47
C ALA A 138 -3.02 5.99 -13.10
N ARG A 139 -3.47 4.75 -12.81
CA ARG A 139 -2.96 3.56 -13.52
C ARG A 139 -3.28 3.60 -15.00
N LEU A 140 -4.50 3.98 -15.37
CA LEU A 140 -4.92 4.07 -16.78
C LEU A 140 -4.18 5.17 -17.53
N ASP A 141 -3.98 6.33 -16.94
CA ASP A 141 -3.15 7.40 -17.52
C ASP A 141 -1.70 6.93 -17.73
N THR A 142 -1.14 6.21 -16.75
CA THR A 142 0.21 5.62 -16.86
C THR A 142 0.25 4.61 -18.01
N ALA A 143 -0.78 3.77 -18.16
CA ALA A 143 -0.88 2.79 -19.24
C ALA A 143 -1.02 3.46 -20.62
N ARG A 144 -1.83 4.52 -20.72
CA ARG A 144 -1.97 5.30 -21.95
C ARG A 144 -0.62 5.92 -22.36
N VAL A 145 0.09 6.56 -21.44
CA VAL A 145 1.43 7.13 -21.70
C VAL A 145 2.44 6.03 -22.10
N TYR A 146 2.33 4.83 -21.55
CA TYR A 146 3.15 3.70 -21.97
C TYR A 146 2.88 3.33 -23.43
N LEU A 147 1.61 3.23 -23.87
CA LEU A 147 1.25 2.95 -25.27
C LEU A 147 1.67 4.07 -26.23
N GLU A 148 1.63 5.33 -25.80
CA GLU A 148 2.14 6.45 -26.62
C GLU A 148 3.64 6.28 -26.91
N ARG A 149 4.40 5.73 -25.95
CA ARG A 149 5.82 5.48 -26.12
C ARG A 149 6.13 4.16 -26.86
N TYR A 150 5.26 3.18 -26.70
CA TYR A 150 5.40 1.84 -27.30
C TYR A 150 4.09 1.45 -28.01
N PRO A 151 3.83 2.01 -29.20
CA PRO A 151 2.53 1.87 -29.89
C PRO A 151 2.18 0.45 -30.30
N GLU A 152 3.18 -0.44 -30.41
CA GLU A 152 2.99 -1.85 -30.77
C GLU A 152 2.60 -2.74 -29.57
N ALA A 153 2.74 -2.24 -28.35
CA ALA A 153 2.40 -2.98 -27.14
C ALA A 153 0.89 -3.19 -26.99
N TYR A 154 0.51 -4.24 -26.28
CA TYR A 154 -0.85 -4.53 -25.83
C TYR A 154 -1.00 -4.25 -24.33
N LEU A 155 -2.17 -3.78 -23.92
CA LEU A 155 -2.54 -3.69 -22.50
C LEU A 155 -3.42 -4.87 -22.13
N ILE A 156 -3.02 -5.64 -21.14
CA ILE A 156 -3.85 -6.64 -20.49
C ILE A 156 -4.50 -5.97 -19.28
N LEU A 157 -5.81 -5.77 -19.35
CA LEU A 157 -6.61 -5.15 -18.29
C LEU A 157 -7.20 -6.27 -17.44
N THR A 158 -6.75 -6.40 -16.18
CA THR A 158 -7.14 -7.54 -15.34
C THR A 158 -7.89 -7.10 -14.09
N GLY A 159 -9.03 -7.76 -13.83
CA GLY A 159 -9.88 -7.54 -12.67
C GLY A 159 -11.33 -7.89 -12.94
N GLY A 160 -11.79 -8.99 -12.34
CA GLY A 160 -13.12 -9.57 -12.52
C GLY A 160 -14.14 -9.18 -11.44
N ASN A 161 -13.76 -8.36 -10.44
CA ASN A 161 -14.74 -7.91 -9.45
C ASN A 161 -15.77 -7.00 -10.13
N ALA A 162 -17.03 -7.44 -10.13
CA ALA A 162 -18.11 -6.72 -10.75
C ALA A 162 -18.78 -5.73 -9.78
N ASP A 163 -19.25 -4.61 -10.32
CA ASP A 163 -20.12 -3.66 -9.63
C ASP A 163 -21.57 -4.18 -9.54
N GLU A 164 -22.47 -3.37 -8.98
CA GLU A 164 -23.90 -3.72 -8.85
C GLU A 164 -24.62 -3.87 -10.22
N SER A 165 -24.06 -3.32 -11.29
CA SER A 165 -24.58 -3.45 -12.66
C SER A 165 -23.99 -4.64 -13.43
N GLY A 166 -23.08 -5.38 -12.82
CA GLY A 166 -22.40 -6.53 -13.43
C GLY A 166 -21.18 -6.14 -14.29
N ARG A 167 -20.74 -4.86 -14.30
CA ARG A 167 -19.53 -4.42 -15.00
C ARG A 167 -18.29 -4.75 -14.18
N THR A 168 -17.33 -5.41 -14.77
CA THR A 168 -16.05 -5.75 -14.12
C THR A 168 -15.09 -4.55 -14.07
N GLU A 169 -14.09 -4.63 -13.20
CA GLU A 169 -13.00 -3.64 -13.17
C GLU A 169 -12.33 -3.53 -14.57
N ALA A 170 -12.09 -4.67 -15.23
CA ALA A 170 -11.51 -4.72 -16.58
C ALA A 170 -12.40 -4.02 -17.62
N ASP A 171 -13.73 -4.21 -17.56
CA ASP A 171 -14.68 -3.51 -18.45
C ASP A 171 -14.64 -2.00 -18.26
N VAL A 172 -14.61 -1.53 -17.02
CA VAL A 172 -14.54 -0.10 -16.71
C VAL A 172 -13.21 0.48 -17.20
N MET A 173 -12.08 -0.20 -16.95
CA MET A 173 -10.76 0.21 -17.44
C MET A 173 -10.74 0.33 -18.97
N ARG A 174 -11.27 -0.67 -19.69
CA ARG A 174 -11.37 -0.65 -21.16
C ARG A 174 -12.14 0.57 -21.65
N ASN A 175 -13.31 0.83 -21.06
CA ASN A 175 -14.17 1.93 -21.50
C ASN A 175 -13.48 3.28 -21.27
N VAL A 176 -12.80 3.48 -20.16
CA VAL A 176 -12.01 4.70 -19.89
C VAL A 176 -10.91 4.88 -20.93
N LEU A 177 -10.13 3.84 -21.22
CA LEU A 177 -9.02 3.93 -22.20
C LEU A 177 -9.53 4.20 -23.63
N ILE A 178 -10.63 3.55 -24.05
CA ILE A 178 -11.25 3.83 -25.35
C ILE A 178 -11.71 5.29 -25.44
N ASN A 179 -12.33 5.81 -24.39
CA ASN A 179 -12.75 7.21 -24.33
C ASN A 179 -11.56 8.19 -24.34
N GLN A 180 -10.39 7.76 -23.91
CA GLN A 180 -9.12 8.49 -23.99
C GLN A 180 -8.40 8.31 -25.34
N GLY A 181 -9.00 7.60 -26.29
CA GLY A 181 -8.47 7.43 -27.64
C GLY A 181 -7.56 6.21 -27.84
N VAL A 182 -7.47 5.31 -26.87
CA VAL A 182 -6.71 4.05 -27.05
C VAL A 182 -7.48 3.11 -27.97
N PRO A 183 -6.83 2.56 -29.04
CA PRO A 183 -7.49 1.63 -29.95
C PRO A 183 -7.92 0.35 -29.21
N LYS A 184 -9.16 -0.12 -29.49
CA LYS A 184 -9.76 -1.27 -28.83
C LYS A 184 -8.97 -2.56 -29.05
N ASP A 185 -8.37 -2.71 -30.21
CA ASP A 185 -7.55 -3.87 -30.62
C ASP A 185 -6.21 -3.96 -29.86
N ARG A 186 -5.83 -2.92 -29.14
CA ARG A 186 -4.68 -2.91 -28.22
C ARG A 186 -5.03 -3.30 -26.79
N LEU A 187 -6.31 -3.58 -26.50
CA LEU A 187 -6.82 -3.89 -25.16
C LEU A 187 -7.26 -5.35 -25.07
N ILE A 188 -6.61 -6.12 -24.25
CA ILE A 188 -6.95 -7.49 -23.90
C ILE A 188 -7.59 -7.48 -22.52
N LEU A 189 -8.76 -8.12 -22.36
CA LEU A 189 -9.45 -8.19 -21.08
C LEU A 189 -9.21 -9.54 -20.41
N GLU A 190 -8.92 -9.46 -19.12
CA GLU A 190 -9.02 -10.56 -18.17
C GLU A 190 -10.02 -10.13 -17.08
N ASP A 191 -11.24 -10.59 -17.17
CA ASP A 191 -12.39 -10.15 -16.40
C ASP A 191 -12.97 -11.24 -15.47
N GLN A 192 -12.21 -12.31 -15.22
CA GLN A 192 -12.66 -13.44 -14.41
C GLN A 192 -12.04 -13.46 -13.00
N ALA A 193 -10.83 -12.88 -12.84
CA ALA A 193 -10.08 -12.95 -11.61
C ALA A 193 -10.72 -12.11 -10.49
N GLN A 194 -10.82 -12.69 -9.30
CA GLN A 194 -11.31 -12.02 -8.08
C GLN A 194 -10.20 -11.65 -7.10
N THR A 195 -9.01 -12.20 -7.30
CA THR A 195 -7.82 -11.95 -6.47
C THR A 195 -6.60 -11.65 -7.34
N THR A 196 -5.61 -10.96 -6.77
CA THR A 196 -4.37 -10.66 -7.49
C THR A 196 -3.62 -11.93 -7.93
N LYS A 197 -3.73 -13.04 -7.21
CA LYS A 197 -3.12 -14.32 -7.62
C LYS A 197 -3.85 -14.91 -8.84
N GLU A 198 -5.18 -14.85 -8.84
CA GLU A 198 -5.98 -15.29 -9.99
C GLU A 198 -5.71 -14.46 -11.22
N ASN A 199 -5.51 -13.12 -11.07
CA ASN A 199 -5.10 -12.27 -12.19
C ASN A 199 -3.90 -12.87 -12.94
N PHE A 200 -2.83 -13.23 -12.21
CA PHE A 200 -1.62 -13.76 -12.85
C PHE A 200 -1.80 -15.18 -13.40
N SER A 201 -2.60 -16.01 -12.71
CA SER A 201 -2.92 -17.35 -13.24
C SER A 201 -3.67 -17.27 -14.58
N ASN A 202 -4.63 -16.35 -14.68
CA ASN A 202 -5.42 -16.16 -15.91
C ASN A 202 -4.57 -15.48 -17.01
N ILE A 203 -3.70 -14.52 -16.64
CA ILE A 203 -2.81 -13.86 -17.58
C ILE A 203 -1.79 -14.86 -18.16
N ALA A 204 -1.37 -15.88 -17.39
CA ALA A 204 -0.47 -16.91 -17.88
C ALA A 204 -1.09 -17.79 -19.00
N GLU A 205 -2.41 -17.73 -19.19
CA GLU A 205 -3.09 -18.33 -20.35
C GLU A 205 -3.02 -17.43 -21.60
N ILE A 206 -2.72 -16.13 -21.43
CA ILE A 206 -2.66 -15.12 -22.51
C ILE A 206 -1.21 -14.88 -22.95
N VAL A 207 -0.29 -14.81 -21.98
CA VAL A 207 1.13 -14.50 -22.19
C VAL A 207 1.98 -15.54 -21.48
N THR A 208 3.00 -16.03 -22.13
CA THR A 208 3.91 -16.99 -21.49
C THR A 208 4.67 -16.32 -20.35
N SER A 209 4.82 -17.02 -19.23
CA SER A 209 5.46 -16.48 -18.02
C SER A 209 6.96 -16.14 -18.20
N GLU A 210 7.57 -16.58 -19.29
CA GLU A 210 8.96 -16.28 -19.66
C GLU A 210 9.11 -14.97 -20.45
N GLU A 211 8.03 -14.47 -21.05
CA GLU A 211 8.04 -13.20 -21.79
C GLU A 211 8.17 -12.01 -20.82
N PRO A 212 8.98 -11.00 -21.20
CA PRO A 212 9.05 -9.78 -20.41
C PRO A 212 7.73 -9.02 -20.47
N VAL A 213 7.19 -8.70 -19.29
CA VAL A 213 5.96 -7.93 -19.15
C VAL A 213 6.18 -6.68 -18.32
N VAL A 214 5.45 -5.61 -18.63
CA VAL A 214 5.43 -4.39 -17.81
C VAL A 214 4.22 -4.44 -16.88
N MET A 215 4.48 -4.36 -15.56
CA MET A 215 3.47 -4.28 -14.54
C MET A 215 3.12 -2.83 -14.24
N ILE A 216 1.85 -2.46 -14.46
CA ILE A 216 1.30 -1.14 -14.12
C ILE A 216 0.36 -1.29 -12.92
N SER A 217 0.73 -0.69 -11.82
CA SER A 217 -0.04 -0.68 -10.59
C SER A 217 0.25 0.56 -9.76
N SER A 218 -0.57 0.85 -8.76
CA SER A 218 -0.30 1.96 -7.83
C SER A 218 1.03 1.75 -7.12
N ASN A 219 1.77 2.82 -6.88
CA ASN A 219 3.10 2.78 -6.28
C ASN A 219 3.14 2.05 -4.92
N TYR A 220 2.12 2.21 -4.06
CA TYR A 220 2.04 1.48 -2.78
C TYR A 220 1.83 -0.03 -2.96
N HIS A 221 1.21 -0.48 -4.06
CA HIS A 221 0.90 -1.89 -4.33
C HIS A 221 1.97 -2.61 -5.14
N MET A 222 2.90 -1.88 -5.77
CA MET A 222 3.84 -2.40 -6.78
C MET A 222 4.70 -3.57 -6.26
N ASP A 223 5.22 -3.48 -5.03
CA ASP A 223 6.08 -4.55 -4.49
C ASP A 223 5.31 -5.87 -4.36
N ARG A 224 4.09 -5.85 -3.82
CA ARG A 224 3.24 -7.04 -3.68
C ARG A 224 2.74 -7.55 -5.05
N ALA A 225 2.43 -6.65 -5.97
CA ALA A 225 2.03 -7.03 -7.32
C ALA A 225 3.12 -7.83 -8.04
N VAL A 226 4.36 -7.34 -8.02
CA VAL A 226 5.51 -8.04 -8.63
C VAL A 226 5.81 -9.36 -7.92
N ARG A 227 5.73 -9.41 -6.59
CA ARG A 227 5.90 -10.67 -5.85
C ARG A 227 4.85 -11.70 -6.27
N ASN A 228 3.56 -11.33 -6.32
CA ASN A 228 2.49 -12.23 -6.77
C ASN A 228 2.70 -12.72 -8.20
N ALA A 229 3.17 -11.86 -9.11
CA ALA A 229 3.53 -12.24 -10.47
C ALA A 229 4.65 -13.28 -10.46
N SER A 230 5.72 -13.03 -9.69
CA SER A 230 6.85 -13.98 -9.58
C SER A 230 6.43 -15.32 -8.97
N GLU A 231 5.57 -15.32 -7.95
CA GLU A 231 5.00 -16.53 -7.35
C GLU A 231 4.11 -17.32 -8.36
N SER A 232 3.54 -16.63 -9.34
CA SER A 232 2.77 -17.23 -10.44
C SER A 232 3.60 -17.62 -11.66
N GLY A 233 4.94 -17.54 -11.54
CA GLY A 233 5.88 -18.02 -12.55
C GLY A 233 6.44 -16.94 -13.49
N PHE A 234 5.96 -15.69 -13.43
CA PHE A 234 6.51 -14.62 -14.27
C PHE A 234 7.93 -14.25 -13.83
N SER A 235 8.91 -14.49 -14.69
CA SER A 235 10.34 -14.33 -14.39
C SER A 235 10.88 -12.94 -14.76
N HIS A 236 10.26 -12.24 -15.70
CA HIS A 236 10.72 -10.97 -16.26
C HIS A 236 9.66 -9.87 -16.11
N VAL A 237 9.45 -9.39 -14.88
CA VAL A 237 8.46 -8.35 -14.58
C VAL A 237 9.15 -7.00 -14.41
N MET A 238 8.93 -6.09 -15.35
CA MET A 238 9.35 -4.69 -15.28
C MET A 238 8.29 -3.86 -14.56
N ARG A 239 8.72 -2.90 -13.73
CA ARG A 239 7.87 -2.09 -12.86
C ARG A 239 7.57 -0.74 -13.51
N LEU A 240 6.31 -0.39 -13.62
CA LEU A 240 5.84 0.94 -14.00
C LEU A 240 4.81 1.43 -12.96
N PRO A 241 5.28 2.01 -11.84
CA PRO A 241 4.39 2.45 -10.77
C PRO A 241 3.61 3.69 -11.20
N ALA A 242 2.28 3.63 -11.06
CA ALA A 242 1.40 4.76 -11.19
C ALA A 242 1.39 5.58 -9.89
N PRO A 243 1.39 6.93 -9.96
CA PRO A 243 1.37 7.78 -8.78
C PRO A 243 0.03 7.66 -8.05
N SER A 244 0.06 7.68 -6.71
CA SER A 244 -1.15 7.74 -5.88
C SER A 244 -1.28 9.11 -5.23
N GLY A 245 -2.52 9.52 -4.97
CA GLY A 245 -2.80 10.77 -4.28
C GLY A 245 -2.16 10.77 -2.87
N PHE A 246 -1.50 11.86 -2.50
CA PHE A 246 -0.77 12.00 -1.23
C PHE A 246 -1.62 11.61 0.00
N LEU A 247 -2.90 11.98 0.00
CA LEU A 247 -3.81 11.75 1.13
C LEU A 247 -4.26 10.29 1.27
N ALA A 248 -4.34 9.55 0.15
CA ALA A 248 -4.67 8.13 0.17
C ALA A 248 -3.45 7.24 0.38
N TYR A 249 -2.26 7.75 0.07
CA TYR A 249 -1.02 6.97 0.08
C TYR A 249 -0.71 6.37 1.45
N GLY A 250 -0.82 7.14 2.53
CA GLY A 250 -0.51 6.67 3.89
C GLY A 250 -1.39 5.49 4.33
N ALA A 251 -2.71 5.59 4.11
CA ALA A 251 -3.65 4.53 4.44
C ALA A 251 -3.47 3.29 3.57
N ASN A 252 -3.24 3.48 2.28
CA ASN A 252 -3.01 2.38 1.34
C ASN A 252 -1.68 1.68 1.61
N MET A 253 -0.61 2.44 1.88
CA MET A 253 0.70 1.90 2.29
C MET A 253 0.57 1.03 3.55
N LEU A 254 -0.14 1.50 4.57
CA LEU A 254 -0.34 0.73 5.80
C LEU A 254 -1.16 -0.54 5.54
N SER A 255 -2.14 -0.49 4.63
CA SER A 255 -2.88 -1.68 4.19
C SER A 255 -1.96 -2.72 3.56
N GLU A 256 -1.04 -2.29 2.69
CA GLU A 256 -0.07 -3.19 2.07
C GLU A 256 0.90 -3.79 3.10
N VAL A 257 1.37 -3.01 4.07
CA VAL A 257 2.20 -3.51 5.18
C VAL A 257 1.47 -4.62 5.96
N VAL A 258 0.18 -4.45 6.24
CA VAL A 258 -0.61 -5.49 6.93
C VAL A 258 -0.78 -6.73 6.07
N LEU A 259 -1.01 -6.57 4.77
CA LEU A 259 -1.14 -7.69 3.83
C LEU A 259 0.19 -8.44 3.69
N ASP A 260 1.31 -7.73 3.59
CA ASP A 260 2.65 -8.31 3.56
C ASP A 260 2.97 -9.11 4.83
N LEU A 261 2.61 -8.57 6.01
CA LEU A 261 2.77 -9.28 7.28
C LEU A 261 1.93 -10.57 7.32
N ASN A 262 0.69 -10.53 6.83
CA ASN A 262 -0.16 -11.71 6.76
C ASN A 262 0.39 -12.77 5.80
N ASP A 263 0.94 -12.35 4.66
CA ASP A 263 1.54 -13.26 3.68
C ASP A 263 2.83 -13.91 4.24
N PHE A 264 3.60 -13.16 5.03
CA PHE A 264 4.82 -13.67 5.67
C PHE A 264 4.56 -14.70 6.79
N THR A 265 3.36 -14.69 7.39
CA THR A 265 2.97 -15.57 8.51
C THR A 265 2.23 -16.84 8.05
N LYS A 266 1.97 -17.00 6.77
CA LYS A 266 1.40 -18.23 6.17
C LYS A 266 2.48 -19.15 5.65
#